data_50a709ed0f0f200f0d850917d66d2a66
#
_entry.id   50a709ed0f0f200f0d850917d66d2a66
#
_cell.length_a   1.000
_cell.length_b   1.000
_cell.length_c   1.000
_cell.angle_alpha   90.00
_cell.angle_beta   90.00
_cell.angle_gamma   90.00
#
_symmetry.space_group_name_H-M   'P 1'
#
loop_
_entity.id
_entity.type
_entity.pdbx_description
1 polymer ?
#
loop_
_entity_poly.entity_id
_entity_poly.type
_entity_poly.pdbx_seq_one_letter_code
_entity_poly.pdbx_strand_id
1 'polypeptide(L)'
;MHGNGNFSVSSSYEKIFQPRLHAVNSTPHQRRGIILAGGSGTRLAPLTQAISKQLMPVYDKPMIYYPLSTLMLAGIREILIITTPADQLAFQRLLGDGSNLGLEIRYAVQRDPDGLAQAFLIGADFLADRPAALVLGDNLFHGHDLVPQLQASNGPSTGATVFAYPVRDPERYGVVEFDAEGKVLSLEEKPSNPRSRYAVTGLYFYDNTVVHRAKEVRPSARGELEITDLNRLYLNDEMLRVVLMGRGMAWLDTGTPESLHEAASYIRTLEHRQGLKVGCPEEVAWRMGWIDSADLERLAQPLKKSGYGSYLMQLLTENASDHGALQQGLEISHAG
;
A
#
# COMPACT_ATOMS: atom_id res chain seq x y z
N MET A 1 0.21 -36.51 -36.09
CA MET A 1 0.88 -35.19 -36.13
C MET A 1 0.18 -34.27 -35.15
N HIS A 2 0.65 -34.20 -33.91
CA HIS A 2 0.12 -33.33 -32.87
C HIS A 2 1.22 -32.32 -32.58
N GLY A 3 0.96 -31.07 -32.96
CA GLY A 3 1.84 -29.95 -32.66
C GLY A 3 1.59 -29.44 -31.25
N ASN A 4 2.54 -29.64 -30.37
CA ASN A 4 2.57 -28.99 -29.05
C ASN A 4 3.05 -27.55 -29.24
N GLY A 5 2.11 -26.61 -29.20
CA GLY A 5 2.44 -25.20 -29.11
C GLY A 5 2.71 -24.83 -27.65
N ASN A 6 3.98 -24.74 -27.27
CA ASN A 6 4.40 -24.13 -26.02
C ASN A 6 4.16 -22.63 -26.11
N PHE A 7 3.12 -22.14 -25.47
CA PHE A 7 2.95 -20.71 -25.23
C PHE A 7 3.84 -20.29 -24.04
N SER A 8 4.94 -19.64 -24.33
CA SER A 8 5.80 -18.97 -23.35
C SER A 8 5.08 -17.70 -22.85
N VAL A 9 4.50 -17.76 -21.66
CA VAL A 9 3.79 -16.64 -21.00
C VAL A 9 4.74 -15.80 -20.13
N SER A 10 6.05 -16.10 -20.09
CA SER A 10 6.98 -15.58 -19.08
C SER A 10 7.46 -14.12 -19.25
N SER A 11 7.30 -13.52 -20.45
CA SER A 11 8.04 -12.28 -20.77
C SER A 11 7.47 -10.97 -20.23
N SER A 12 6.19 -10.91 -19.84
CA SER A 12 5.54 -9.63 -19.49
C SER A 12 5.56 -9.31 -18.00
N TYR A 13 5.50 -10.32 -17.13
CA TYR A 13 5.52 -10.14 -15.67
C TYR A 13 6.92 -9.87 -15.13
N GLU A 14 7.95 -10.46 -15.71
CA GLU A 14 9.35 -10.22 -15.32
C GLU A 14 9.79 -8.77 -15.56
N LYS A 15 9.25 -8.10 -16.59
CA LYS A 15 9.57 -6.69 -16.87
C LYS A 15 9.03 -5.72 -15.83
N ILE A 16 7.98 -6.08 -15.09
CA ILE A 16 7.40 -5.25 -14.03
C ILE A 16 8.24 -5.31 -12.75
N PHE A 17 8.90 -6.46 -12.50
CA PHE A 17 9.73 -6.69 -11.31
C PHE A 17 11.24 -6.76 -11.58
N GLN A 18 11.70 -6.49 -12.83
CA GLN A 18 13.13 -6.31 -13.00
C GLN A 18 13.55 -4.97 -12.36
N PRO A 19 14.19 -4.97 -11.19
CA PRO A 19 14.86 -3.78 -10.73
C PRO A 19 15.97 -3.51 -11.75
N ARG A 20 15.95 -2.38 -12.43
CA ARG A 20 17.21 -1.84 -12.92
C ARG A 20 18.06 -1.65 -11.67
N LEU A 21 19.03 -2.50 -11.47
CA LEU A 21 20.07 -2.38 -10.47
C LEU A 21 20.87 -1.09 -10.76
N HIS A 22 20.25 0.05 -10.52
CA HIS A 22 20.99 1.23 -10.18
C HIS A 22 21.21 1.16 -8.68
N ALA A 23 22.48 0.98 -8.28
CA ALA A 23 22.90 1.12 -6.91
C ALA A 23 22.14 2.29 -6.28
N VAL A 24 21.26 2.00 -5.32
CA VAL A 24 20.58 3.02 -4.53
C VAL A 24 21.68 3.63 -3.65
N ASN A 25 22.36 4.63 -4.23
CA ASN A 25 23.11 5.57 -3.41
C ASN A 25 22.12 6.12 -2.41
N SER A 26 22.42 5.97 -1.13
CA SER A 26 21.68 6.56 -0.01
C SER A 26 21.60 8.07 -0.20
N THR A 27 20.56 8.53 -0.89
CA THR A 27 20.28 9.97 -1.04
C THR A 27 19.56 10.47 0.21
N PRO A 28 19.87 11.70 0.68
CA PRO A 28 19.34 12.25 1.94
C PRO A 28 17.82 12.49 1.99
N HIS A 29 17.07 12.04 1.00
CA HIS A 29 15.65 12.36 0.83
C HIS A 29 14.74 11.13 0.69
N GLN A 30 15.14 9.97 1.24
CA GLN A 30 14.28 8.80 1.17
C GLN A 30 12.98 9.02 1.95
N ARG A 31 11.85 8.83 1.25
CA ARG A 31 10.50 9.00 1.81
C ARG A 31 10.25 7.99 2.92
N ARG A 32 9.60 8.43 4.00
CA ARG A 32 9.11 7.58 5.09
C ARG A 32 7.64 7.28 4.95
N GLY A 33 7.24 6.07 5.32
CA GLY A 33 5.85 5.61 5.26
C GLY A 33 5.16 5.72 6.61
N ILE A 34 3.88 6.08 6.61
CA ILE A 34 2.99 5.98 7.76
C ILE A 34 1.82 5.09 7.38
N ILE A 35 1.52 4.09 8.22
CA ILE A 35 0.26 3.34 8.16
C ILE A 35 -0.59 3.77 9.34
N LEU A 36 -1.75 4.38 9.07
CA LEU A 36 -2.67 4.79 10.12
C LEU A 36 -3.68 3.67 10.39
N ALA A 37 -3.53 3.03 11.54
CA ALA A 37 -4.32 1.90 12.02
C ALA A 37 -4.99 2.19 13.38
N GLY A 38 -5.29 3.48 13.68
CA GLY A 38 -5.79 3.95 14.97
C GLY A 38 -7.31 4.04 15.11
N GLY A 39 -8.08 3.72 14.09
CA GLY A 39 -9.54 3.87 14.11
C GLY A 39 -10.24 2.81 14.97
N SER A 40 -11.28 3.22 15.69
CA SER A 40 -12.09 2.35 16.59
C SER A 40 -12.88 1.25 15.90
N GLY A 41 -13.08 1.33 14.58
CA GLY A 41 -13.80 0.32 13.79
C GLY A 41 -15.27 0.11 14.21
N THR A 42 -15.93 1.12 14.79
CA THR A 42 -17.30 1.02 15.35
C THR A 42 -18.33 0.49 14.36
N ARG A 43 -18.19 0.78 13.07
CA ARG A 43 -19.08 0.26 12.02
C ARG A 43 -18.97 -1.26 11.78
N LEU A 44 -17.92 -1.88 12.29
CA LEU A 44 -17.69 -3.33 12.23
C LEU A 44 -18.03 -4.04 13.56
N ALA A 45 -18.56 -3.32 14.55
CA ALA A 45 -19.00 -3.95 15.79
C ALA A 45 -20.10 -5.01 15.51
N PRO A 46 -20.08 -6.18 16.22
CA PRO A 46 -19.24 -6.50 17.39
C PRO A 46 -17.84 -7.07 17.07
N LEU A 47 -17.47 -7.26 15.79
CA LEU A 47 -16.19 -7.89 15.38
C LEU A 47 -14.99 -7.15 15.98
N THR A 48 -15.06 -5.82 16.04
CA THR A 48 -13.98 -4.96 16.52
C THR A 48 -13.95 -4.77 18.06
N GLN A 49 -14.78 -5.50 18.81
CA GLN A 49 -14.73 -5.46 20.28
C GLN A 49 -13.50 -6.16 20.86
N ALA A 50 -12.98 -7.16 20.16
CA ALA A 50 -11.87 -7.98 20.64
C ALA A 50 -10.59 -7.88 19.81
N ILE A 51 -10.67 -7.28 18.61
CA ILE A 51 -9.53 -7.21 17.69
C ILE A 51 -9.58 -5.90 16.89
N SER A 52 -8.41 -5.30 16.68
CA SER A 52 -8.28 -4.19 15.74
C SER A 52 -8.79 -4.57 14.36
N LYS A 53 -9.53 -3.66 13.71
CA LYS A 53 -10.02 -3.84 12.34
C LYS A 53 -8.91 -4.29 11.38
N GLN A 54 -7.75 -3.67 11.45
CA GLN A 54 -6.64 -3.90 10.54
C GLN A 54 -5.92 -5.24 10.79
N LEU A 55 -6.23 -5.92 11.88
CA LEU A 55 -5.78 -7.29 12.17
C LEU A 55 -6.80 -8.36 11.76
N MET A 56 -8.02 -7.95 11.37
CA MET A 56 -9.03 -8.87 10.84
C MET A 56 -8.57 -9.44 9.50
N PRO A 57 -8.99 -10.69 9.19
CA PRO A 57 -8.62 -11.31 7.94
C PRO A 57 -9.34 -10.67 6.74
N VAL A 58 -8.60 -10.40 5.69
CA VAL A 58 -9.13 -10.22 4.35
C VAL A 58 -8.68 -11.43 3.53
N TYR A 59 -9.58 -12.38 3.34
CA TYR A 59 -9.34 -13.70 2.80
C TYR A 59 -8.40 -14.54 3.69
N ASP A 60 -7.11 -14.66 3.35
CA ASP A 60 -6.16 -15.60 3.97
C ASP A 60 -5.06 -14.94 4.81
N LYS A 61 -5.08 -13.61 4.96
CA LYS A 61 -4.07 -12.84 5.68
C LYS A 61 -4.64 -11.61 6.39
N PRO A 62 -3.95 -11.06 7.40
CA PRO A 62 -4.39 -9.84 8.08
C PRO A 62 -4.49 -8.64 7.12
N MET A 63 -5.50 -7.81 7.33
CA MET A 63 -5.76 -6.62 6.50
C MET A 63 -4.54 -5.70 6.38
N ILE A 64 -3.77 -5.52 7.45
CA ILE A 64 -2.58 -4.66 7.48
C ILE A 64 -1.50 -5.05 6.46
N TYR A 65 -1.49 -6.31 5.98
CA TYR A 65 -0.53 -6.76 4.97
C TYR A 65 -0.69 -6.04 3.64
N TYR A 66 -1.91 -5.62 3.29
CA TYR A 66 -2.19 -4.93 2.03
C TYR A 66 -1.60 -3.51 2.00
N PRO A 67 -1.90 -2.60 2.95
CA PRO A 67 -1.28 -1.28 2.99
C PRO A 67 0.24 -1.37 3.23
N LEU A 68 0.73 -2.34 4.01
CA LEU A 68 2.16 -2.59 4.17
C LEU A 68 2.81 -2.90 2.82
N SER A 69 2.26 -3.87 2.07
CA SER A 69 2.73 -4.22 0.73
C SER A 69 2.65 -3.04 -0.24
N THR A 70 1.63 -2.18 -0.12
CA THR A 70 1.50 -0.97 -0.95
C THR A 70 2.67 -0.01 -0.74
N LEU A 71 3.07 0.26 0.50
CA LEU A 71 4.25 1.07 0.78
C LEU A 71 5.55 0.40 0.32
N MET A 72 5.66 -0.92 0.52
CA MET A 72 6.81 -1.70 0.05
C MET A 72 6.95 -1.63 -1.48
N LEU A 73 5.85 -1.79 -2.23
CA LEU A 73 5.83 -1.67 -3.69
C LEU A 73 6.20 -0.27 -4.19
N ALA A 74 5.94 0.76 -3.39
CA ALA A 74 6.44 2.11 -3.64
C ALA A 74 7.96 2.25 -3.36
N GLY A 75 8.63 1.24 -2.81
CA GLY A 75 10.05 1.27 -2.46
C GLY A 75 10.33 1.87 -1.07
N ILE A 76 9.33 2.00 -0.22
CA ILE A 76 9.45 2.61 1.12
C ILE A 76 9.78 1.51 2.15
N ARG A 77 10.88 1.69 2.89
CA ARG A 77 11.39 0.72 3.86
C ARG A 77 11.30 1.15 5.32
N GLU A 78 11.33 2.46 5.60
CA GLU A 78 11.15 3.02 6.94
C GLU A 78 9.67 3.33 7.14
N ILE A 79 8.99 2.64 8.05
CA ILE A 79 7.52 2.68 8.20
C ILE A 79 7.15 2.88 9.66
N LEU A 80 6.27 3.86 9.92
CA LEU A 80 5.63 4.08 11.20
C LEU A 80 4.20 3.52 11.16
N ILE A 81 3.87 2.62 12.08
CA ILE A 81 2.50 2.14 12.26
C ILE A 81 1.90 2.85 13.46
N ILE A 82 0.85 3.65 13.20
CA ILE A 82 0.12 4.37 14.24
C ILE A 82 -1.13 3.58 14.61
N THR A 83 -1.22 3.17 15.86
CA THR A 83 -2.28 2.29 16.36
C THR A 83 -3.03 2.92 17.53
N THR A 84 -4.11 2.27 17.99
CA THR A 84 -4.68 2.56 19.31
C THR A 84 -3.73 2.06 20.42
N PRO A 85 -3.83 2.58 21.66
CA PRO A 85 -3.06 2.07 22.78
C PRO A 85 -3.28 0.58 23.05
N ALA A 86 -4.53 0.10 22.89
CA ALA A 86 -4.92 -1.28 23.17
C ALA A 86 -4.35 -2.29 22.16
N ASP A 87 -4.21 -1.87 20.89
CA ASP A 87 -3.88 -2.79 19.79
C ASP A 87 -2.39 -2.89 19.49
N GLN A 88 -1.57 -1.93 19.93
CA GLN A 88 -0.15 -1.81 19.54
C GLN A 88 0.64 -3.12 19.72
N LEU A 89 0.46 -3.80 20.86
CA LEU A 89 1.16 -5.06 21.10
C LEU A 89 0.81 -6.17 20.12
N ALA A 90 -0.44 -6.19 19.61
CA ALA A 90 -0.86 -7.17 18.63
C ALA A 90 -0.17 -6.92 17.27
N PHE A 91 -0.05 -5.66 16.85
CA PHE A 91 0.72 -5.31 15.65
C PHE A 91 2.21 -5.63 15.81
N GLN A 92 2.80 -5.33 16.96
CA GLN A 92 4.21 -5.66 17.24
C GLN A 92 4.47 -7.18 17.21
N ARG A 93 3.53 -8.00 17.71
CA ARG A 93 3.62 -9.46 17.63
C ARG A 93 3.53 -9.98 16.19
N LEU A 94 2.71 -9.34 15.36
CA LEU A 94 2.50 -9.75 13.96
C LEU A 94 3.68 -9.36 13.07
N LEU A 95 4.17 -8.13 13.18
CA LEU A 95 5.09 -7.52 12.21
C LEU A 95 6.52 -7.34 12.75
N GLY A 96 6.71 -7.44 14.07
CA GLY A 96 8.00 -7.19 14.70
C GLY A 96 8.53 -5.78 14.43
N ASP A 97 9.84 -5.68 14.26
CA ASP A 97 10.53 -4.46 13.85
C ASP A 97 10.71 -4.35 12.32
N GLY A 98 10.19 -5.32 11.56
CA GLY A 98 10.29 -5.38 10.11
C GLY A 98 11.60 -5.91 9.57
N SER A 99 12.60 -6.16 10.39
CA SER A 99 13.94 -6.62 9.96
C SER A 99 13.90 -7.90 9.13
N ASN A 100 12.97 -8.81 9.44
CA ASN A 100 12.75 -10.05 8.69
C ASN A 100 12.34 -9.81 7.21
N LEU A 101 11.83 -8.64 6.89
CA LEU A 101 11.41 -8.23 5.56
C LEU A 101 12.36 -7.18 4.95
N GLY A 102 13.48 -6.90 5.61
CA GLY A 102 14.40 -5.84 5.23
C GLY A 102 13.80 -4.44 5.40
N LEU A 103 12.84 -4.28 6.31
CA LEU A 103 12.19 -3.03 6.69
C LEU A 103 12.70 -2.54 8.05
N GLU A 104 12.43 -1.27 8.34
CA GLU A 104 12.47 -0.69 9.67
C GLU A 104 11.05 -0.25 10.05
N ILE A 105 10.40 -0.99 10.95
CA ILE A 105 9.05 -0.68 11.43
C ILE A 105 9.13 -0.10 12.83
N ARG A 106 8.57 1.09 13.01
CA ARG A 106 8.37 1.74 14.30
C ARG A 106 6.88 1.85 14.60
N TYR A 107 6.55 2.05 15.87
CA TYR A 107 5.18 2.12 16.35
C TYR A 107 4.94 3.39 17.15
N ALA A 108 3.79 4.01 16.92
CA ALA A 108 3.29 5.13 17.71
C ALA A 108 1.81 4.91 18.07
N VAL A 109 1.33 5.69 19.02
CA VAL A 109 -0.04 5.59 19.52
C VAL A 109 -0.81 6.86 19.17
N GLN A 110 -1.98 6.68 18.55
CA GLN A 110 -3.04 7.68 18.46
C GLN A 110 -4.03 7.40 19.60
N ARG A 111 -4.05 8.26 20.62
CA ARG A 111 -4.93 8.07 21.79
C ARG A 111 -6.38 8.34 21.45
N ASP A 112 -6.62 9.46 20.78
CA ASP A 112 -7.94 9.93 20.35
C ASP A 112 -7.96 10.05 18.83
N PRO A 113 -9.04 9.64 18.15
CA PRO A 113 -9.13 9.65 16.69
C PRO A 113 -9.45 11.06 16.16
N ASP A 114 -8.56 12.02 16.41
CA ASP A 114 -8.72 13.44 16.07
C ASP A 114 -8.55 13.75 14.57
N GLY A 115 -8.61 12.76 13.72
CA GLY A 115 -8.56 12.90 12.27
C GLY A 115 -7.27 12.36 11.63
N LEU A 116 -7.29 12.27 10.30
CA LEU A 116 -6.21 11.62 9.54
C LEU A 116 -4.93 12.48 9.49
N ALA A 117 -5.06 13.80 9.45
CA ALA A 117 -3.90 14.70 9.40
C ALA A 117 -3.08 14.67 10.71
N GLN A 118 -3.67 14.24 11.83
CA GLN A 118 -2.98 14.04 13.10
C GLN A 118 -1.81 13.05 12.98
N ALA A 119 -1.87 12.11 12.03
CA ALA A 119 -0.82 11.12 11.80
C ALA A 119 0.56 11.78 11.56
N PHE A 120 0.60 12.94 10.90
CA PHE A 120 1.84 13.68 10.65
C PHE A 120 2.37 14.39 11.89
N LEU A 121 1.48 14.80 12.80
CA LEU A 121 1.86 15.40 14.08
C LEU A 121 2.43 14.33 15.02
N ILE A 122 1.80 13.16 15.09
CA ILE A 122 2.28 12.00 15.86
C ILE A 122 3.61 11.49 15.29
N GLY A 123 3.73 11.46 13.97
CA GLY A 123 4.90 10.97 13.26
C GLY A 123 6.01 12.01 13.06
N ALA A 124 5.91 13.22 13.63
CA ALA A 124 6.84 14.32 13.34
C ALA A 124 8.32 13.95 13.59
N ASP A 125 8.62 13.38 14.74
CA ASP A 125 9.99 12.95 15.10
C ASP A 125 10.48 11.80 14.20
N PHE A 126 9.57 10.89 13.84
CA PHE A 126 9.89 9.80 12.91
C PHE A 126 10.16 10.36 11.50
N LEU A 127 9.39 11.30 11.02
CA LEU A 127 9.56 11.90 9.69
C LEU A 127 10.86 12.72 9.60
N ALA A 128 11.23 13.46 10.65
CA ALA A 128 12.49 14.21 10.73
C ALA A 128 12.77 15.01 9.44
N ASP A 129 11.80 15.83 9.03
CA ASP A 129 11.81 16.67 7.82
C ASP A 129 12.03 15.93 6.49
N ARG A 130 11.73 14.62 6.45
CA ARG A 130 11.72 13.85 5.20
C ARG A 130 10.34 13.86 4.55
N PRO A 131 10.26 13.65 3.23
CA PRO A 131 9.00 13.41 2.54
C PRO A 131 8.27 12.21 3.14
N ALA A 132 6.93 12.24 3.12
CA ALA A 132 6.09 11.23 3.74
C ALA A 132 5.14 10.58 2.72
N ALA A 133 4.86 9.29 2.91
CA ALA A 133 3.68 8.64 2.34
C ALA A 133 2.77 8.21 3.49
N LEU A 134 1.46 8.41 3.34
CA LEU A 134 0.45 7.93 4.28
C LEU A 134 -0.47 6.96 3.54
N VAL A 135 -0.69 5.80 4.14
CA VAL A 135 -1.74 4.87 3.72
C VAL A 135 -2.64 4.54 4.89
N LEU A 136 -3.95 4.48 4.64
CA LEU A 136 -4.91 4.04 5.64
C LEU A 136 -4.83 2.53 5.79
N GLY A 137 -4.81 2.06 7.03
CA GLY A 137 -4.60 0.64 7.38
C GLY A 137 -5.71 -0.30 6.95
N ASP A 138 -6.82 0.24 6.46
CA ASP A 138 -8.00 -0.47 5.98
C ASP A 138 -8.24 -0.34 4.47
N ASN A 139 -7.28 0.21 3.73
CA ASN A 139 -7.36 0.40 2.29
C ASN A 139 -6.53 -0.64 1.55
N LEU A 140 -7.16 -1.28 0.57
CA LEU A 140 -6.57 -2.24 -0.33
C LEU A 140 -6.49 -1.64 -1.74
N PHE A 141 -5.34 -1.80 -2.36
CA PHE A 141 -5.09 -1.39 -3.74
C PHE A 141 -4.63 -2.59 -4.57
N HIS A 142 -5.20 -2.75 -5.76
CA HIS A 142 -4.77 -3.77 -6.71
C HIS A 142 -4.99 -3.30 -8.14
N GLY A 143 -4.13 -3.73 -9.05
CA GLY A 143 -4.28 -3.50 -10.48
C GLY A 143 -2.94 -3.44 -11.19
N HIS A 144 -2.98 -3.57 -12.52
CA HIS A 144 -1.79 -3.66 -13.37
C HIS A 144 -0.89 -2.44 -13.25
N ASP A 145 -1.47 -1.23 -13.19
CA ASP A 145 -0.72 0.02 -13.19
C ASP A 145 -0.32 0.48 -11.78
N LEU A 146 -0.65 -0.30 -10.73
CA LEU A 146 -0.42 0.12 -9.36
C LEU A 146 1.06 0.40 -9.08
N VAL A 147 1.95 -0.55 -9.38
CA VAL A 147 3.39 -0.44 -9.06
C VAL A 147 4.04 0.73 -9.79
N PRO A 148 3.88 0.92 -11.11
CA PRO A 148 4.39 2.10 -11.80
C PRO A 148 3.87 3.42 -11.22
N GLN A 149 2.59 3.51 -10.87
CA GLN A 149 2.00 4.71 -10.29
C GLN A 149 2.56 5.01 -8.89
N LEU A 150 2.76 3.98 -8.05
CA LEU A 150 3.37 4.11 -6.73
C LEU A 150 4.81 4.61 -6.83
N GLN A 151 5.62 4.02 -7.70
CA GLN A 151 7.02 4.40 -7.89
C GLN A 151 7.16 5.79 -8.48
N ALA A 152 6.30 6.15 -9.45
CA ALA A 152 6.25 7.51 -9.98
C ALA A 152 5.86 8.54 -8.92
N SER A 153 4.94 8.21 -8.01
CA SER A 153 4.50 9.09 -6.92
C SER A 153 5.55 9.21 -5.81
N ASN A 154 6.42 8.22 -5.65
CA ASN A 154 7.53 8.27 -4.69
C ASN A 154 8.68 9.18 -5.14
N GLY A 155 8.79 9.48 -6.44
CA GLY A 155 9.86 10.28 -7.03
C GLY A 155 9.85 11.77 -6.66
N PRO A 156 8.72 12.51 -6.74
CA PRO A 156 8.69 13.95 -6.52
C PRO A 156 9.13 14.36 -5.11
N SER A 157 9.99 15.36 -5.04
CA SER A 157 10.50 15.93 -3.78
C SER A 157 9.67 17.11 -3.27
N THR A 158 8.74 17.65 -4.07
CA THR A 158 7.91 18.81 -3.77
C THR A 158 6.44 18.56 -4.03
N GLY A 159 5.58 19.14 -3.20
CA GLY A 159 4.13 19.09 -3.31
C GLY A 159 3.52 17.80 -2.76
N ALA A 160 2.24 17.63 -3.05
CA ALA A 160 1.45 16.46 -2.66
C ALA A 160 0.91 15.72 -3.88
N THR A 161 0.73 14.41 -3.73
CA THR A 161 0.06 13.56 -4.72
C THR A 161 -1.02 12.75 -4.01
N VAL A 162 -2.24 12.82 -4.54
CA VAL A 162 -3.40 12.03 -4.08
C VAL A 162 -3.84 11.10 -5.20
N PHE A 163 -4.43 9.95 -4.82
CA PHE A 163 -4.99 8.99 -5.76
C PHE A 163 -6.50 9.14 -5.79
N ALA A 164 -7.08 9.23 -6.97
CA ALA A 164 -8.50 9.38 -7.16
C ALA A 164 -9.11 8.18 -7.90
N TYR A 165 -10.20 7.65 -7.36
CA TYR A 165 -10.90 6.49 -7.87
C TYR A 165 -12.37 6.81 -8.14
N PRO A 166 -12.93 6.41 -9.30
CA PRO A 166 -14.33 6.67 -9.61
C PRO A 166 -15.25 5.74 -8.81
N VAL A 167 -16.14 6.32 -8.01
CA VAL A 167 -17.10 5.60 -7.17
C VAL A 167 -18.55 5.93 -7.56
N ARG A 168 -19.50 5.16 -7.01
CA ARG A 168 -20.94 5.39 -7.21
C ARG A 168 -21.54 6.35 -6.18
N ASP A 169 -20.95 6.40 -5.00
CA ASP A 169 -21.38 7.10 -3.79
C ASP A 169 -20.29 8.09 -3.29
N PRO A 170 -19.91 9.09 -4.13
CA PRO A 170 -18.80 9.99 -3.83
C PRO A 170 -19.02 10.85 -2.57
N GLU A 171 -20.27 11.09 -2.17
CA GLU A 171 -20.64 11.84 -0.97
C GLU A 171 -20.11 11.24 0.34
N ARG A 172 -19.63 10.00 0.29
CA ARG A 172 -19.03 9.31 1.47
C ARG A 172 -17.56 9.67 1.71
N TYR A 173 -16.90 10.29 0.73
CA TYR A 173 -15.46 10.47 0.67
C TYR A 173 -15.05 11.93 0.47
N GLY A 174 -13.77 12.22 0.57
CA GLY A 174 -13.22 13.42 -0.02
C GLY A 174 -13.34 13.34 -1.54
N VAL A 175 -13.92 14.35 -2.18
CA VAL A 175 -14.16 14.38 -3.62
C VAL A 175 -13.24 15.38 -4.29
N VAL A 176 -12.54 14.96 -5.34
CA VAL A 176 -11.69 15.81 -6.16
C VAL A 176 -12.35 16.12 -7.51
N GLU A 177 -12.32 17.40 -7.89
CA GLU A 177 -12.70 17.90 -9.21
C GLU A 177 -11.41 18.34 -9.94
N PHE A 178 -11.33 18.04 -11.23
CA PHE A 178 -10.21 18.43 -12.09
C PHE A 178 -10.71 18.75 -13.51
N ASP A 179 -9.95 19.55 -14.25
CA ASP A 179 -10.22 19.89 -15.64
C ASP A 179 -9.78 18.78 -16.62
N ALA A 180 -9.94 19.05 -17.91
CA ALA A 180 -9.57 18.12 -18.98
C ALA A 180 -8.07 17.86 -19.06
N GLU A 181 -7.27 18.80 -18.57
CA GLU A 181 -5.81 18.75 -18.50
C GLU A 181 -5.30 18.04 -17.25
N GLY A 182 -6.22 17.67 -16.30
CA GLY A 182 -5.90 17.00 -15.04
C GLY A 182 -5.47 17.94 -13.91
N LYS A 183 -5.63 19.26 -14.07
CA LYS A 183 -5.40 20.24 -13.00
C LYS A 183 -6.55 20.15 -11.99
N VAL A 184 -6.21 20.03 -10.70
CA VAL A 184 -7.18 19.99 -9.61
C VAL A 184 -7.85 21.36 -9.48
N LEU A 185 -9.18 21.39 -9.52
CA LEU A 185 -10.00 22.59 -9.40
C LEU A 185 -10.56 22.75 -7.99
N SER A 186 -11.02 21.66 -7.39
CA SER A 186 -11.59 21.69 -6.04
C SER A 186 -11.41 20.38 -5.31
N LEU A 187 -11.49 20.43 -3.99
CA LEU A 187 -11.44 19.29 -3.09
C LEU A 187 -12.40 19.51 -1.93
N GLU A 188 -13.38 18.62 -1.77
CA GLU A 188 -14.42 18.74 -0.76
C GLU A 188 -14.56 17.48 0.07
N GLU A 189 -14.60 17.61 1.40
CA GLU A 189 -14.82 16.50 2.32
C GLU A 189 -16.31 16.17 2.41
N LYS A 190 -16.70 14.96 2.04
CA LYS A 190 -18.06 14.42 2.13
C LYS A 190 -19.14 15.41 1.68
N PRO A 191 -19.05 15.94 0.46
CA PRO A 191 -19.99 16.93 -0.03
C PRO A 191 -21.39 16.34 -0.15
N SER A 192 -22.42 17.08 0.27
CA SER A 192 -23.81 16.66 0.07
C SER A 192 -24.25 16.70 -1.41
N ASN A 193 -23.52 17.44 -2.24
CA ASN A 193 -23.75 17.54 -3.68
C ASN A 193 -22.38 17.47 -4.42
N PRO A 194 -21.85 16.26 -4.65
CA PRO A 194 -20.53 16.07 -5.25
C PRO A 194 -20.43 16.64 -6.67
N ARG A 195 -19.34 17.37 -6.96
CA ARG A 195 -19.09 17.95 -8.29
C ARG A 195 -18.44 16.95 -9.24
N SER A 196 -17.90 15.86 -8.72
CA SER A 196 -17.34 14.78 -9.50
C SER A 196 -17.62 13.42 -8.84
N ARG A 197 -17.36 12.35 -9.57
CA ARG A 197 -17.47 10.98 -9.05
C ARG A 197 -16.15 10.44 -8.50
N TYR A 198 -15.09 11.24 -8.47
CA TYR A 198 -13.76 10.79 -8.08
C TYR A 198 -13.52 11.01 -6.60
N ALA A 199 -13.54 9.92 -5.85
CA ALA A 199 -13.17 9.89 -4.45
C ALA A 199 -11.64 9.90 -4.31
N VAL A 200 -11.13 10.69 -3.39
CA VAL A 200 -9.73 10.60 -2.94
C VAL A 200 -9.58 9.36 -2.09
N THR A 201 -8.68 8.48 -2.49
CA THR A 201 -8.42 7.23 -1.76
C THR A 201 -7.57 7.46 -0.51
N GLY A 202 -7.41 6.42 0.31
CA GLY A 202 -6.59 6.49 1.51
C GLY A 202 -5.09 6.29 1.27
N LEU A 203 -4.56 6.86 0.19
CA LEU A 203 -3.13 6.81 -0.16
C LEU A 203 -2.64 8.18 -0.61
N TYR A 204 -1.61 8.68 0.05
CA TYR A 204 -1.12 10.05 -0.09
C TYR A 204 0.40 10.09 -0.10
N PHE A 205 0.98 10.95 -0.93
CA PHE A 205 2.42 11.25 -0.92
C PHE A 205 2.62 12.75 -0.74
N TYR A 206 3.48 13.13 0.18
CA TYR A 206 3.73 14.53 0.54
C TYR A 206 5.22 14.83 0.56
N ASP A 207 5.59 16.06 0.29
CA ASP A 207 6.94 16.55 0.51
C ASP A 207 7.28 16.71 2.01
N ASN A 208 8.47 17.18 2.30
CA ASN A 208 8.97 17.37 3.66
C ASN A 208 8.27 18.50 4.44
N THR A 209 7.41 19.31 3.81
CA THR A 209 6.66 20.37 4.49
C THR A 209 5.38 19.87 5.19
N VAL A 210 5.03 18.60 5.00
CA VAL A 210 3.75 18.03 5.47
C VAL A 210 3.50 18.20 6.97
N VAL A 211 4.54 18.04 7.80
CA VAL A 211 4.41 18.23 9.27
C VAL A 211 4.09 19.68 9.60
N HIS A 212 4.72 20.62 8.91
CA HIS A 212 4.46 22.06 9.09
C HIS A 212 3.03 22.39 8.69
N ARG A 213 2.60 21.95 7.50
CA ARG A 213 1.24 22.17 7.00
C ARG A 213 0.18 21.48 7.86
N ALA A 214 0.45 20.30 8.40
CA ALA A 214 -0.47 19.63 9.32
C ALA A 214 -0.73 20.42 10.61
N LYS A 215 0.22 21.23 11.08
CA LYS A 215 0.03 22.15 12.23
C LYS A 215 -0.91 23.32 11.92
N GLU A 216 -1.10 23.66 10.65
CA GLU A 216 -2.00 24.73 10.22
C GLU A 216 -3.45 24.26 10.10
N VAL A 217 -3.68 22.93 9.95
CA VAL A 217 -5.02 22.37 9.86
C VAL A 217 -5.81 22.61 11.14
N ARG A 218 -7.04 23.08 11.00
CA ARG A 218 -7.95 23.31 12.10
C ARG A 218 -8.98 22.19 12.20
N PRO A 219 -9.43 21.82 13.39
CA PRO A 219 -10.51 20.86 13.52
C PRO A 219 -11.76 21.30 12.76
N SER A 220 -12.33 20.37 12.01
CA SER A 220 -13.59 20.56 11.26
C SER A 220 -14.78 20.66 12.22
N ALA A 221 -15.98 20.86 11.68
CA ALA A 221 -17.22 20.81 12.45
C ALA A 221 -17.44 19.46 13.17
N ARG A 222 -16.74 18.40 12.75
CA ARG A 222 -16.72 17.07 13.36
C ARG A 222 -15.68 16.95 14.50
N GLY A 223 -14.86 17.97 14.72
CA GLY A 223 -13.73 17.94 15.66
C GLY A 223 -12.49 17.25 15.13
N GLU A 224 -12.43 16.88 13.84
CA GLU A 224 -11.34 16.12 13.23
C GLU A 224 -10.38 17.02 12.43
N LEU A 225 -9.09 16.73 12.49
CA LEU A 225 -8.06 17.28 11.60
C LEU A 225 -8.15 16.54 10.26
N GLU A 226 -8.91 17.13 9.33
CA GLU A 226 -9.24 16.49 8.06
C GLU A 226 -8.03 16.44 7.12
N ILE A 227 -7.81 15.27 6.51
CA ILE A 227 -6.79 15.13 5.47
C ILE A 227 -7.13 15.98 4.22
N THR A 228 -8.42 16.18 3.97
CA THR A 228 -8.92 17.03 2.89
C THR A 228 -8.47 18.48 3.09
N ASP A 229 -8.47 19.00 4.32
CA ASP A 229 -8.01 20.36 4.60
C ASP A 229 -6.48 20.48 4.45
N LEU A 230 -5.72 19.45 4.85
CA LEU A 230 -4.29 19.38 4.56
C LEU A 230 -4.02 19.42 3.05
N ASN A 231 -4.77 18.63 2.27
CA ASN A 231 -4.64 18.62 0.80
C ASN A 231 -5.03 19.96 0.18
N ARG A 232 -6.00 20.70 0.75
CA ARG A 232 -6.37 22.05 0.31
C ARG A 232 -5.25 23.05 0.47
N LEU A 233 -4.40 22.93 1.50
CA LEU A 233 -3.21 23.80 1.64
C LEU A 233 -2.27 23.61 0.45
N TYR A 234 -2.05 22.36 0.00
CA TYR A 234 -1.28 22.10 -1.21
C TYR A 234 -1.98 22.54 -2.49
N LEU A 235 -3.31 22.43 -2.56
CA LEU A 235 -4.08 22.90 -3.71
C LEU A 235 -4.01 24.41 -3.86
N ASN A 236 -4.15 25.15 -2.76
CA ASN A 236 -4.06 26.62 -2.74
C ASN A 236 -2.69 27.15 -3.22
N ASP A 237 -1.64 26.40 -2.98
CA ASP A 237 -0.28 26.69 -3.42
C ASP A 237 0.01 26.13 -4.83
N GLU A 238 -0.98 25.57 -5.53
CA GLU A 238 -0.83 24.89 -6.84
C GLU A 238 0.16 23.71 -6.81
N MET A 239 0.33 23.07 -5.67
CA MET A 239 1.29 21.99 -5.44
C MET A 239 0.61 20.60 -5.27
N LEU A 240 -0.71 20.49 -5.51
CA LEU A 240 -1.45 19.23 -5.43
C LEU A 240 -1.55 18.58 -6.81
N ARG A 241 -1.12 17.31 -6.89
CA ARG A 241 -1.27 16.45 -8.08
C ARG A 241 -2.31 15.37 -7.80
N VAL A 242 -3.04 14.97 -8.83
CA VAL A 242 -3.96 13.83 -8.78
C VAL A 242 -3.48 12.73 -9.72
N VAL A 243 -3.43 11.49 -9.21
CA VAL A 243 -3.22 10.27 -10.00
C VAL A 243 -4.56 9.57 -10.16
N LEU A 244 -5.04 9.45 -11.39
CA LEU A 244 -6.31 8.79 -11.68
C LEU A 244 -6.09 7.27 -11.74
N MET A 245 -6.81 6.55 -10.89
CA MET A 245 -6.87 5.09 -10.96
C MET A 245 -7.84 4.68 -12.05
N GLY A 246 -7.30 4.15 -13.15
CA GLY A 246 -8.05 3.79 -14.34
C GLY A 246 -8.83 2.47 -14.21
N ARG A 247 -9.45 2.06 -15.33
CA ARG A 247 -10.11 0.75 -15.43
C ARG A 247 -9.10 -0.37 -15.21
N GLY A 248 -9.52 -1.42 -14.50
CA GLY A 248 -8.62 -2.52 -14.12
C GLY A 248 -7.88 -2.30 -12.80
N MET A 249 -7.96 -1.08 -12.24
CA MET A 249 -7.55 -0.81 -10.87
C MET A 249 -8.71 -1.08 -9.92
N ALA A 250 -8.40 -1.55 -8.73
CA ALA A 250 -9.34 -1.71 -7.62
C ALA A 250 -8.83 -0.97 -6.39
N TRP A 251 -9.71 -0.21 -5.79
CA TRP A 251 -9.58 0.35 -4.45
C TRP A 251 -10.75 -0.11 -3.61
N LEU A 252 -10.46 -0.71 -2.46
CA LEU A 252 -11.43 -1.29 -1.56
C LEU A 252 -11.20 -0.70 -0.17
N ASP A 253 -12.21 -0.02 0.37
CA ASP A 253 -12.27 0.39 1.76
C ASP A 253 -13.01 -0.68 2.56
N THR A 254 -12.41 -1.24 3.56
CA THR A 254 -13.00 -2.32 4.36
C THR A 254 -13.74 -1.79 5.59
N GLY A 255 -14.50 -0.68 5.40
CA GLY A 255 -15.11 0.10 6.48
C GLY A 255 -16.37 -0.50 7.09
N THR A 256 -17.04 -1.42 6.40
CA THR A 256 -18.29 -2.07 6.82
C THR A 256 -18.18 -3.58 6.67
N PRO A 257 -19.08 -4.39 7.29
CA PRO A 257 -19.10 -5.84 7.10
C PRO A 257 -19.25 -6.23 5.61
N GLU A 258 -20.07 -5.50 4.87
CA GLU A 258 -20.30 -5.73 3.43
C GLU A 258 -19.01 -5.47 2.64
N SER A 259 -18.38 -4.32 2.82
CA SER A 259 -17.15 -3.98 2.08
C SER A 259 -15.97 -4.87 2.47
N LEU A 260 -15.90 -5.33 3.72
CA LEU A 260 -14.92 -6.34 4.16
C LEU A 260 -15.13 -7.69 3.46
N HIS A 261 -16.40 -8.13 3.35
CA HIS A 261 -16.76 -9.36 2.65
C HIS A 261 -16.47 -9.25 1.15
N GLU A 262 -16.82 -8.14 0.51
CA GLU A 262 -16.53 -7.87 -0.89
C GLU A 262 -15.03 -7.88 -1.17
N ALA A 263 -14.23 -7.23 -0.32
CA ALA A 263 -12.78 -7.24 -0.43
C ALA A 263 -12.20 -8.66 -0.32
N ALA A 264 -12.64 -9.44 0.67
CA ALA A 264 -12.20 -10.83 0.84
C ALA A 264 -12.59 -11.71 -0.36
N SER A 265 -13.78 -11.53 -0.91
CA SER A 265 -14.26 -12.26 -2.09
C SER A 265 -13.49 -11.89 -3.35
N TYR A 266 -13.19 -10.60 -3.54
CA TYR A 266 -12.40 -10.10 -4.66
C TYR A 266 -10.98 -10.68 -4.62
N ILE A 267 -10.28 -10.57 -3.50
CA ILE A 267 -8.92 -11.10 -3.32
C ILE A 267 -8.90 -12.61 -3.53
N ARG A 268 -9.84 -13.35 -2.90
CA ARG A 268 -9.94 -14.79 -3.08
C ARG A 268 -10.08 -15.17 -4.56
N THR A 269 -10.94 -14.48 -5.29
CA THR A 269 -11.18 -14.77 -6.71
C THR A 269 -9.93 -14.55 -7.54
N LEU A 270 -9.23 -13.47 -7.34
CA LEU A 270 -7.98 -13.16 -8.05
C LEU A 270 -6.89 -14.19 -7.74
N GLU A 271 -6.60 -14.43 -6.46
CA GLU A 271 -5.56 -15.37 -6.04
C GLU A 271 -5.85 -16.80 -6.52
N HIS A 272 -7.13 -17.20 -6.49
CA HIS A 272 -7.53 -18.52 -6.96
C HIS A 272 -7.39 -18.70 -8.48
N ARG A 273 -7.55 -17.62 -9.24
CA ARG A 273 -7.48 -17.66 -10.71
C ARG A 273 -6.06 -17.51 -11.23
N GLN A 274 -5.26 -16.69 -10.57
CA GLN A 274 -3.90 -16.36 -11.03
C GLN A 274 -2.82 -17.25 -10.40
N GLY A 275 -3.11 -17.86 -9.24
CA GLY A 275 -2.09 -18.56 -8.45
C GLY A 275 -1.10 -17.63 -7.74
N LEU A 276 -1.31 -16.32 -7.81
CA LEU A 276 -0.45 -15.30 -7.22
C LEU A 276 -1.17 -14.62 -6.06
N LYS A 277 -0.42 -14.20 -5.04
CA LYS A 277 -0.99 -13.48 -3.91
C LYS A 277 -1.04 -11.98 -4.11
N VAL A 278 -2.08 -11.36 -3.57
CA VAL A 278 -2.22 -9.91 -3.45
C VAL A 278 -1.85 -9.50 -2.01
N GLY A 279 -0.95 -8.55 -1.84
CA GLY A 279 -0.57 -8.06 -0.51
C GLY A 279 0.18 -9.11 0.31
N CYS A 280 1.27 -9.66 -0.26
CA CYS A 280 2.16 -10.63 0.38
C CYS A 280 3.52 -9.93 0.67
N PRO A 281 3.73 -9.41 1.89
CA PRO A 281 4.95 -8.65 2.22
C PRO A 281 6.24 -9.45 2.01
N GLU A 282 6.24 -10.75 2.29
CA GLU A 282 7.40 -11.63 2.13
C GLU A 282 7.80 -11.76 0.65
N GLU A 283 6.82 -11.94 -0.23
CA GLU A 283 7.07 -11.97 -1.68
C GLU A 283 7.57 -10.62 -2.19
N VAL A 284 6.95 -9.50 -1.73
CA VAL A 284 7.38 -8.16 -2.14
C VAL A 284 8.82 -7.92 -1.70
N ALA A 285 9.17 -8.23 -0.44
CA ALA A 285 10.52 -8.07 0.09
C ALA A 285 11.55 -8.88 -0.71
N TRP A 286 11.22 -10.12 -1.04
CA TRP A 286 12.08 -11.01 -1.82
C TRP A 286 12.24 -10.51 -3.28
N ARG A 287 11.17 -10.17 -3.96
CA ARG A 287 11.22 -9.64 -5.35
C ARG A 287 11.93 -8.28 -5.45
N MET A 288 11.85 -7.46 -4.40
CA MET A 288 12.58 -6.20 -4.30
C MET A 288 14.06 -6.39 -3.93
N GLY A 289 14.50 -7.64 -3.66
CA GLY A 289 15.87 -7.94 -3.27
C GLY A 289 16.24 -7.43 -1.87
N TRP A 290 15.25 -7.20 -1.00
CA TRP A 290 15.49 -6.76 0.39
C TRP A 290 15.80 -7.94 1.32
N ILE A 291 15.34 -9.13 0.96
CA ILE A 291 15.67 -10.40 1.55
C ILE A 291 16.07 -11.40 0.46
N ASP A 292 16.87 -12.39 0.81
CA ASP A 292 17.27 -13.44 -0.12
C ASP A 292 16.35 -14.68 -0.05
N SER A 293 16.63 -15.70 -0.86
CA SER A 293 15.82 -16.92 -0.91
C SER A 293 15.91 -17.75 0.39
N ALA A 294 17.04 -17.71 1.10
CA ALA A 294 17.16 -18.39 2.38
C ALA A 294 16.33 -17.69 3.48
N ASP A 295 16.25 -16.37 3.43
CA ASP A 295 15.38 -15.58 4.29
C ASP A 295 13.91 -15.90 4.01
N LEU A 296 13.50 -15.95 2.74
CA LEU A 296 12.13 -16.29 2.35
C LEU A 296 11.77 -17.71 2.80
N GLU A 297 12.66 -18.67 2.64
CA GLU A 297 12.47 -20.04 3.13
C GLU A 297 12.27 -20.05 4.65
N ARG A 298 13.10 -19.33 5.40
CA ARG A 298 13.00 -19.22 6.86
C ARG A 298 11.65 -18.64 7.30
N LEU A 299 11.14 -17.64 6.59
CA LEU A 299 9.82 -17.06 6.85
C LEU A 299 8.68 -18.03 6.49
N ALA A 300 8.82 -18.82 5.44
CA ALA A 300 7.80 -19.78 4.99
C ALA A 300 7.69 -21.02 5.90
N GLN A 301 8.80 -21.49 6.51
CA GLN A 301 8.85 -22.73 7.29
C GLN A 301 7.78 -22.83 8.40
N PRO A 302 7.59 -21.82 9.28
CA PRO A 302 6.55 -21.88 10.31
C PRO A 302 5.13 -21.91 9.72
N LEU A 303 4.96 -21.43 8.50
CA LEU A 303 3.67 -21.30 7.80
C LEU A 303 3.37 -22.47 6.84
N LYS A 304 4.27 -23.42 6.65
CA LYS A 304 4.20 -24.49 5.62
C LYS A 304 2.96 -25.36 5.64
N LYS A 305 2.21 -25.40 6.76
CA LYS A 305 0.95 -26.14 6.87
C LYS A 305 -0.27 -25.35 6.36
N SER A 306 -0.08 -24.05 6.06
CA SER A 306 -1.11 -23.18 5.48
C SER A 306 -0.94 -23.05 3.97
N GLY A 307 -2.00 -22.69 3.26
CA GLY A 307 -1.90 -22.35 1.84
C GLY A 307 -0.99 -21.14 1.58
N TYR A 308 -0.90 -20.21 2.54
CA TYR A 308 -0.01 -19.06 2.46
C TYR A 308 1.47 -19.48 2.48
N GLY A 309 1.88 -20.31 3.44
CA GLY A 309 3.26 -20.79 3.50
C GLY A 309 3.62 -21.73 2.35
N SER A 310 2.68 -22.55 1.86
CA SER A 310 2.88 -23.38 0.67
C SER A 310 3.17 -22.52 -0.57
N TYR A 311 2.47 -21.38 -0.71
CA TYR A 311 2.74 -20.42 -1.78
C TYR A 311 4.15 -19.84 -1.71
N LEU A 312 4.61 -19.41 -0.52
CA LEU A 312 5.97 -18.88 -0.36
C LEU A 312 7.04 -19.92 -0.73
N MET A 313 6.83 -21.20 -0.38
CA MET A 313 7.74 -22.29 -0.78
C MET A 313 7.70 -22.54 -2.30
N GLN A 314 6.54 -22.39 -2.95
CA GLN A 314 6.41 -22.53 -4.40
C GLN A 314 7.20 -21.47 -5.15
N LEU A 315 7.23 -20.20 -4.70
CA LEU A 315 8.03 -19.12 -5.31
C LEU A 315 9.51 -19.50 -5.43
N LEU A 316 10.06 -20.19 -4.42
CA LEU A 316 11.46 -20.62 -4.43
C LEU A 316 11.74 -21.69 -5.49
N THR A 317 10.79 -22.61 -5.72
CA THR A 317 10.93 -23.69 -6.72
C THR A 317 10.79 -23.19 -8.15
N GLU A 318 9.86 -22.26 -8.40
CA GLU A 318 9.66 -21.65 -9.71
C GLU A 318 10.89 -20.85 -10.16
N ASN A 319 11.47 -20.04 -9.27
CA ASN A 319 12.67 -19.28 -9.57
C ASN A 319 13.89 -20.19 -9.87
N ALA A 320 14.02 -21.32 -9.16
CA ALA A 320 15.08 -22.30 -9.40
C ALA A 320 14.96 -22.96 -10.79
N SER A 321 13.74 -23.23 -11.26
CA SER A 321 13.50 -23.82 -12.58
C SER A 321 13.78 -22.83 -13.72
N ASP A 322 13.47 -21.55 -13.55
CA ASP A 322 13.74 -20.49 -14.54
C ASP A 322 15.25 -20.23 -14.69
N HIS A 323 16.00 -20.21 -13.58
CA HIS A 323 17.46 -20.11 -13.62
C HIS A 323 18.13 -21.35 -14.25
N GLY A 324 17.61 -22.55 -14.00
CA GLY A 324 18.09 -23.80 -14.60
C GLY A 324 17.88 -23.83 -16.11
N ALA A 325 16.73 -23.37 -16.58
CA ALA A 325 16.42 -23.30 -18.02
C ALA A 325 17.29 -22.27 -18.76
N LEU A 326 17.59 -21.12 -18.13
CA LEU A 326 18.48 -20.10 -18.68
C LEU A 326 19.95 -20.60 -18.76
N GLN A 327 20.43 -21.32 -17.75
CA GLN A 327 21.79 -21.90 -17.80
C GLN A 327 21.93 -22.99 -18.87
N GLN A 328 20.95 -23.88 -19.02
CA GLN A 328 20.96 -24.90 -20.08
C GLN A 328 20.86 -24.28 -21.50
N GLY A 329 20.10 -23.17 -21.65
CA GLY A 329 20.04 -22.44 -22.92
C GLY A 329 21.35 -21.76 -23.32
N LEU A 330 22.16 -21.32 -22.35
CA LEU A 330 23.48 -20.73 -22.59
C LEU A 330 24.54 -21.77 -22.94
N GLU A 331 24.49 -22.97 -22.34
CA GLU A 331 25.42 -24.06 -22.67
C GLU A 331 25.21 -24.64 -24.09
N ILE A 332 23.98 -24.67 -24.59
CA ILE A 332 23.67 -25.12 -25.95
C ILE A 332 24.12 -24.10 -27.00
N SER A 333 24.19 -22.81 -26.67
CA SER A 333 24.62 -21.76 -27.60
C SER A 333 26.15 -21.67 -27.78
N HIS A 334 26.95 -22.34 -26.94
CA HIS A 334 28.41 -22.37 -27.00
C HIS A 334 28.95 -23.68 -27.58
N ALA A 335 28.07 -24.62 -27.94
CA ALA A 335 28.44 -25.92 -28.52
C ALA A 335 28.04 -26.06 -30.02
N GLY A 336 27.73 -24.95 -30.71
CA GLY A 336 27.36 -24.90 -32.12
C GLY A 336 28.36 -24.14 -32.98
#